data_1716a9745ef2485c555c519f58cbd3da
#
_entry.id   1716a9745ef2485c555c519f58cbd3da
#
_cell.length_a   1.000
_cell.length_b   1.000
_cell.length_c   1.000
_cell.angle_alpha   90.00
_cell.angle_beta   90.00
_cell.angle_gamma   90.00
#
_symmetry.space_group_name_H-M   'P 1'
#
loop_
_entity.id
_entity.type
_entity.pdbx_description
1 polymer ?
#
loop_
_entity_poly.entity_id
_entity_poly.type
_entity_poly.pdbx_seq_one_letter_code
_entity_poly.pdbx_strand_id
1 'polypeptide(L)'
;IACYRTDIHEEAGYTLDDLTDITWSKFEEIGKDIHEKTGKYLLTSEATGGDTLMMMIQSCGANFVNEDGEAYIVGNETAEKCIDLYTELVQNDVVKLVNNWDEYIATITSGEAAGIVNGNWITATLMSTEDQKGLWGITTMPKVDGVDTATNYANNGGSSWYITSNCKNVELAEDFLASTFGSSTDFYDAILSETGAISCYLPAGESDVYNEPNEFFGGQPIFSTIVEYSSHIPEFTKTPYHYEARECVNTAVVNIVNGTAKEDALQEAQDTLAFKMTE
;
A
#
# COMPACT_ATOMS: atom_id res chain seq x y z
N ILE A 1 3.55 0.99 -4.13
CA ILE A 1 4.30 0.00 -4.91
C ILE A 1 3.85 -1.40 -4.60
N ALA A 2 4.00 -2.31 -5.57
CA ALA A 2 3.97 -3.75 -5.35
C ALA A 2 5.40 -4.29 -5.42
N CYS A 3 5.76 -5.17 -4.49
CA CYS A 3 7.04 -5.87 -4.48
C CYS A 3 6.75 -7.37 -4.53
N TYR A 4 7.43 -8.10 -5.41
CA TYR A 4 7.20 -9.55 -5.60
C TYR A 4 8.51 -10.34 -5.56
N ARG A 5 8.44 -11.54 -4.98
CA ARG A 5 9.50 -12.56 -5.00
C ARG A 5 9.56 -13.19 -6.39
N THR A 6 10.52 -12.73 -7.19
CA THR A 6 10.67 -13.18 -8.58
C THR A 6 10.91 -14.70 -8.70
N ASP A 7 11.68 -15.27 -7.78
CA ASP A 7 11.96 -16.70 -7.73
C ASP A 7 10.69 -17.57 -7.49
N ILE A 8 9.79 -17.13 -6.59
CA ILE A 8 8.54 -17.85 -6.32
C ILE A 8 7.59 -17.74 -7.53
N HIS A 9 7.56 -16.57 -8.18
CA HIS A 9 6.76 -16.37 -9.39
C HIS A 9 7.29 -17.20 -10.55
N GLU A 10 8.60 -17.25 -10.75
CA GLU A 10 9.25 -18.07 -11.79
C GLU A 10 9.01 -19.56 -11.58
N GLU A 11 9.00 -20.05 -10.32
CA GLU A 11 8.64 -21.43 -9.99
C GLU A 11 7.21 -21.77 -10.47
N ALA A 12 6.29 -20.82 -10.39
CA ALA A 12 4.92 -20.97 -10.87
C ALA A 12 4.77 -20.70 -12.37
N GLY A 13 5.81 -20.20 -13.05
CA GLY A 13 5.83 -19.91 -14.49
C GLY A 13 5.45 -18.49 -14.85
N TYR A 14 5.55 -17.55 -13.92
CA TYR A 14 5.26 -16.14 -14.11
C TYR A 14 6.53 -15.29 -13.98
N THR A 15 6.50 -14.13 -14.61
CA THR A 15 7.53 -13.09 -14.52
C THR A 15 6.95 -11.83 -13.89
N LEU A 16 7.79 -10.87 -13.58
CA LEU A 16 7.35 -9.57 -13.05
C LEU A 16 6.46 -8.81 -14.06
N ASP A 17 6.71 -9.01 -15.37
CA ASP A 17 5.92 -8.38 -16.43
C ASP A 17 4.46 -8.87 -16.45
N ASP A 18 4.22 -10.12 -16.05
CA ASP A 18 2.87 -10.70 -15.95
C ASP A 18 2.03 -10.04 -14.82
N LEU A 19 2.69 -9.34 -13.89
CA LEU A 19 2.10 -8.64 -12.75
C LEU A 19 2.08 -7.11 -12.93
N THR A 20 2.62 -6.61 -14.04
CA THR A 20 2.72 -5.18 -14.33
C THR A 20 1.45 -4.68 -15.01
N ASP A 21 0.89 -3.55 -14.53
CA ASP A 21 -0.28 -2.87 -15.09
C ASP A 21 -1.54 -3.73 -15.24
N ILE A 22 -1.69 -4.74 -14.40
CA ILE A 22 -2.83 -5.65 -14.41
C ILE A 22 -4.01 -5.15 -13.59
N THR A 23 -5.12 -5.89 -13.65
CA THR A 23 -6.29 -5.69 -12.81
C THR A 23 -6.27 -6.63 -11.60
N TRP A 24 -7.08 -6.33 -10.56
CA TRP A 24 -7.22 -7.21 -9.40
C TRP A 24 -7.81 -8.57 -9.75
N SER A 25 -8.71 -8.66 -10.76
CA SER A 25 -9.22 -9.95 -11.22
C SER A 25 -8.13 -10.79 -11.89
N LYS A 26 -7.22 -10.16 -12.67
CA LYS A 26 -6.08 -10.88 -13.23
C LYS A 26 -5.08 -11.29 -12.16
N PHE A 27 -4.86 -10.43 -11.17
CA PHE A 27 -4.05 -10.73 -10.01
C PHE A 27 -4.58 -11.92 -9.21
N GLU A 28 -5.91 -12.02 -9.04
CA GLU A 28 -6.56 -13.15 -8.40
C GLU A 28 -6.31 -14.47 -9.17
N GLU A 29 -6.47 -14.45 -10.50
CA GLU A 29 -6.21 -15.60 -11.36
C GLU A 29 -4.76 -16.11 -11.17
N ILE A 30 -3.79 -15.20 -11.22
CA ILE A 30 -2.37 -15.52 -11.03
C ILE A 30 -2.12 -16.03 -9.61
N GLY A 31 -2.72 -15.39 -8.60
CA GLY A 31 -2.56 -15.75 -7.20
C GLY A 31 -3.07 -17.15 -6.87
N LYS A 32 -4.20 -17.54 -7.42
CA LYS A 32 -4.74 -18.90 -7.29
C LYS A 32 -3.79 -19.95 -7.90
N ASP A 33 -3.26 -19.67 -9.08
CA ASP A 33 -2.34 -20.58 -9.75
C ASP A 33 -0.99 -20.69 -9.01
N ILE A 34 -0.47 -19.58 -8.47
CA ILE A 34 0.72 -19.59 -7.60
C ILE A 34 0.45 -20.38 -6.33
N HIS A 35 -0.71 -20.18 -5.69
CA HIS A 35 -1.08 -20.92 -4.48
C HIS A 35 -1.19 -22.42 -4.75
N GLU A 36 -1.83 -22.83 -5.85
CA GLU A 36 -1.96 -24.23 -6.26
C GLU A 36 -0.58 -24.88 -6.53
N LYS A 37 0.33 -24.19 -7.19
CA LYS A 37 1.63 -24.73 -7.59
C LYS A 37 2.67 -24.75 -6.47
N THR A 38 2.67 -23.72 -5.62
CA THR A 38 3.73 -23.48 -4.65
C THR A 38 3.29 -23.58 -3.18
N GLY A 39 1.99 -23.56 -2.92
CA GLY A 39 1.42 -23.45 -1.57
C GLY A 39 1.63 -22.08 -0.92
N LYS A 40 2.09 -21.07 -1.68
CA LYS A 40 2.34 -19.71 -1.17
C LYS A 40 1.14 -18.80 -1.44
N TYR A 41 0.94 -17.82 -0.55
CA TYR A 41 0.01 -16.74 -0.81
C TYR A 41 0.66 -15.69 -1.70
N LEU A 42 -0.11 -15.01 -2.56
CA LEU A 42 0.46 -13.93 -3.37
C LEU A 42 0.66 -12.66 -2.57
N LEU A 43 -0.24 -12.37 -1.61
CA LEU A 43 -0.10 -11.26 -0.66
C LEU A 43 -0.36 -11.69 0.79
N THR A 44 0.02 -10.82 1.71
CA THR A 44 -0.40 -10.83 3.11
C THR A 44 -0.90 -9.45 3.51
N SER A 45 -1.81 -9.39 4.48
CA SER A 45 -2.35 -8.15 5.02
C SER A 45 -2.81 -8.34 6.46
N GLU A 46 -2.74 -7.31 7.28
CA GLU A 46 -3.34 -7.32 8.62
C GLU A 46 -4.88 -7.32 8.50
N ALA A 47 -5.54 -8.16 9.27
CA ALA A 47 -6.99 -8.41 9.19
C ALA A 47 -7.84 -7.16 9.40
N THR A 48 -7.45 -6.26 10.31
CA THR A 48 -8.18 -5.01 10.61
C THR A 48 -7.35 -3.76 10.35
N GLY A 49 -6.04 -3.86 10.39
CA GLY A 49 -5.09 -2.75 10.20
C GLY A 49 -4.49 -2.64 8.80
N GLY A 50 -4.84 -3.55 7.88
CA GLY A 50 -4.27 -3.60 6.54
C GLY A 50 -4.67 -2.42 5.66
N ASP A 51 -3.74 -1.92 4.87
CA ASP A 51 -3.94 -0.73 4.02
C ASP A 51 -4.35 -1.07 2.58
N THR A 52 -4.32 -2.35 2.17
CA THR A 52 -4.57 -2.76 0.79
C THR A 52 -5.92 -2.27 0.27
N LEU A 53 -7.00 -2.46 1.05
CA LEU A 53 -8.34 -2.01 0.67
C LEU A 53 -8.42 -0.47 0.55
N MET A 54 -7.71 0.25 1.43
CA MET A 54 -7.64 1.72 1.37
C MET A 54 -6.88 2.19 0.11
N MET A 55 -5.83 1.49 -0.29
CA MET A 55 -5.13 1.77 -1.55
C MET A 55 -6.00 1.44 -2.78
N MET A 56 -6.79 0.36 -2.74
CA MET A 56 -7.73 0.02 -3.80
C MET A 56 -8.74 1.14 -4.05
N ILE A 57 -9.43 1.62 -3.01
CA ILE A 57 -10.45 2.68 -3.18
C ILE A 57 -9.80 4.01 -3.57
N GLN A 58 -8.63 4.33 -3.02
CA GLN A 58 -7.88 5.53 -3.39
C GLN A 58 -7.47 5.51 -4.86
N SER A 59 -7.01 4.36 -5.38
CA SER A 59 -6.63 4.22 -6.79
C SER A 59 -7.77 4.49 -7.77
N CYS A 60 -9.02 4.44 -7.29
CA CYS A 60 -10.23 4.80 -8.02
C CYS A 60 -10.60 6.29 -7.91
N GLY A 61 -9.84 7.08 -7.12
CA GLY A 61 -10.22 8.47 -6.80
C GLY A 61 -11.44 8.57 -5.87
N ALA A 62 -11.76 7.51 -5.12
CA ALA A 62 -12.93 7.41 -4.25
C ALA A 62 -12.55 7.32 -2.77
N ASN A 63 -13.54 7.42 -1.88
CA ASN A 63 -13.36 7.39 -0.43
C ASN A 63 -14.55 6.69 0.25
N PHE A 64 -14.36 6.27 1.50
CA PHE A 64 -15.41 5.76 2.38
C PHE A 64 -16.16 6.86 3.15
N VAL A 65 -15.82 8.10 2.91
CA VAL A 65 -16.49 9.31 3.42
C VAL A 65 -16.83 10.20 2.24
N ASN A 66 -18.06 10.69 2.16
CA ASN A 66 -18.52 11.54 1.07
C ASN A 66 -18.02 13.00 1.20
N GLU A 67 -18.36 13.84 0.21
CA GLU A 67 -17.97 15.26 0.18
C GLU A 67 -18.61 16.08 1.30
N ASP A 68 -19.75 15.64 1.85
CA ASP A 68 -20.42 16.26 2.99
C ASP A 68 -19.78 15.88 4.33
N GLY A 69 -18.77 15.00 4.31
CA GLY A 69 -18.07 14.51 5.50
C GLY A 69 -18.83 13.44 6.26
N GLU A 70 -19.74 12.70 5.60
CA GLU A 70 -20.49 11.61 6.19
C GLU A 70 -19.94 10.25 5.78
N ALA A 71 -20.12 9.23 6.63
CA ALA A 71 -19.77 7.85 6.29
C ALA A 71 -20.52 7.39 5.03
N TYR A 72 -19.80 6.86 4.04
CA TYR A 72 -20.35 6.47 2.76
C TYR A 72 -19.75 5.14 2.29
N ILE A 73 -20.23 4.04 2.92
CA ILE A 73 -19.86 2.66 2.60
C ILE A 73 -21.01 2.00 1.84
N VAL A 74 -22.19 1.99 2.44
CA VAL A 74 -23.42 1.45 1.83
C VAL A 74 -23.91 2.37 0.71
N GLY A 75 -24.14 1.80 -0.47
CA GLY A 75 -24.56 2.54 -1.67
C GLY A 75 -23.41 3.26 -2.39
N ASN A 76 -22.18 3.10 -1.92
CA ASN A 76 -20.99 3.53 -2.62
C ASN A 76 -20.51 2.39 -3.54
N GLU A 77 -20.91 2.42 -4.80
CA GLU A 77 -20.65 1.35 -5.77
C GLU A 77 -19.14 1.03 -5.88
N THR A 78 -18.27 2.04 -5.83
CA THR A 78 -16.82 1.83 -5.88
C THR A 78 -16.30 1.18 -4.62
N ALA A 79 -16.76 1.62 -3.43
CA ALA A 79 -16.38 1.02 -2.16
C ALA A 79 -16.82 -0.44 -2.06
N GLU A 80 -18.08 -0.71 -2.40
CA GLU A 80 -18.65 -2.06 -2.39
C GLU A 80 -17.89 -3.00 -3.33
N LYS A 81 -17.50 -2.50 -4.52
CA LYS A 81 -16.71 -3.26 -5.48
C LYS A 81 -15.30 -3.57 -4.98
N CYS A 82 -14.63 -2.60 -4.34
CA CYS A 82 -13.32 -2.84 -3.72
C CYS A 82 -13.41 -3.89 -2.60
N ILE A 83 -14.47 -3.81 -1.77
CA ILE A 83 -14.71 -4.78 -0.69
C ILE A 83 -14.98 -6.17 -1.26
N ASP A 84 -15.79 -6.30 -2.31
CA ASP A 84 -16.07 -7.58 -2.98
C ASP A 84 -14.78 -8.21 -3.51
N LEU A 85 -14.02 -7.48 -4.32
CA LEU A 85 -12.76 -7.95 -4.87
C LEU A 85 -11.78 -8.37 -3.76
N TYR A 86 -11.61 -7.55 -2.73
CA TYR A 86 -10.70 -7.88 -1.64
C TYR A 86 -11.18 -9.09 -0.83
N THR A 87 -12.48 -9.22 -0.63
CA THR A 87 -13.09 -10.41 0.02
C THR A 87 -12.83 -11.68 -0.80
N GLU A 88 -12.99 -11.62 -2.13
CA GLU A 88 -12.69 -12.72 -3.04
C GLU A 88 -11.22 -13.13 -2.99
N LEU A 89 -10.29 -12.18 -2.96
CA LEU A 89 -8.87 -12.45 -2.81
C LEU A 89 -8.55 -13.23 -1.52
N VAL A 90 -9.20 -12.88 -0.41
CA VAL A 90 -9.04 -13.58 0.87
C VAL A 90 -9.67 -14.97 0.83
N GLN A 91 -10.91 -15.10 0.32
CA GLN A 91 -11.63 -16.38 0.25
C GLN A 91 -10.98 -17.39 -0.68
N ASN A 92 -10.22 -16.92 -1.66
CA ASN A 92 -9.54 -17.74 -2.67
C ASN A 92 -8.04 -17.97 -2.36
N ASP A 93 -7.63 -17.77 -1.11
CA ASP A 93 -6.25 -17.98 -0.65
C ASP A 93 -5.18 -17.20 -1.44
N VAL A 94 -5.55 -16.06 -2.03
CA VAL A 94 -4.62 -15.15 -2.70
C VAL A 94 -3.99 -14.20 -1.67
N VAL A 95 -4.80 -13.72 -0.71
CA VAL A 95 -4.36 -12.87 0.40
C VAL A 95 -4.46 -13.63 1.70
N LYS A 96 -3.36 -13.75 2.44
CA LYS A 96 -3.34 -14.24 3.79
C LYS A 96 -3.61 -13.11 4.79
N LEU A 97 -4.66 -13.23 5.59
CA LEU A 97 -4.90 -12.32 6.70
C LEU A 97 -4.09 -12.75 7.94
N VAL A 98 -3.46 -11.78 8.58
CA VAL A 98 -2.69 -11.94 9.82
C VAL A 98 -3.18 -10.95 10.88
N ASN A 99 -2.83 -11.17 12.16
CA ASN A 99 -3.41 -10.40 13.26
C ASN A 99 -2.68 -9.11 13.59
N ASN A 100 -1.40 -9.01 13.24
CA ASN A 100 -0.55 -7.88 13.63
C ASN A 100 0.66 -7.73 12.71
N TRP A 101 1.38 -6.63 12.91
CA TRP A 101 2.56 -6.26 12.15
C TRP A 101 3.69 -7.32 12.18
N ASP A 102 3.93 -7.94 13.33
CA ASP A 102 5.01 -8.93 13.44
C ASP A 102 4.72 -10.17 12.59
N GLU A 103 3.46 -10.64 12.60
CA GLU A 103 3.01 -11.74 11.73
C GLU A 103 3.06 -11.32 10.26
N TYR A 104 2.67 -10.08 9.93
CA TYR A 104 2.75 -9.53 8.59
C TYR A 104 4.18 -9.58 8.04
N ILE A 105 5.14 -9.09 8.79
CA ILE A 105 6.56 -9.15 8.40
C ILE A 105 7.07 -10.59 8.33
N ALA A 106 6.67 -11.44 9.28
CA ALA A 106 7.09 -12.84 9.30
C ALA A 106 6.64 -13.62 8.06
N THR A 107 5.43 -13.40 7.55
CA THR A 107 4.95 -14.06 6.32
C THR A 107 5.77 -13.68 5.08
N ILE A 108 6.23 -12.43 5.02
CA ILE A 108 7.04 -11.91 3.90
C ILE A 108 8.47 -12.44 4.00
N THR A 109 9.08 -12.31 5.18
CA THR A 109 10.48 -12.71 5.39
C THR A 109 10.69 -14.21 5.33
N SER A 110 9.68 -15.01 5.69
CA SER A 110 9.71 -16.48 5.53
C SER A 110 9.42 -16.97 4.10
N GLY A 111 8.96 -16.07 3.21
CA GLY A 111 8.49 -16.46 1.88
C GLY A 111 7.18 -17.24 1.89
N GLU A 112 6.36 -17.12 2.93
CA GLU A 112 4.99 -17.65 2.95
C GLU A 112 4.07 -16.82 2.04
N ALA A 113 4.30 -15.49 1.98
CA ALA A 113 3.72 -14.60 0.98
C ALA A 113 4.77 -14.25 -0.08
N ALA A 114 4.39 -14.36 -1.35
CA ALA A 114 5.24 -14.12 -2.52
C ALA A 114 5.30 -12.66 -2.93
N GLY A 115 4.57 -11.78 -2.25
CA GLY A 115 4.52 -10.36 -2.57
C GLY A 115 3.91 -9.50 -1.46
N ILE A 116 4.01 -8.21 -1.68
CA ILE A 116 3.50 -7.17 -0.80
C ILE A 116 3.08 -5.95 -1.62
N VAL A 117 1.92 -5.38 -1.30
CA VAL A 117 1.49 -4.07 -1.81
C VAL A 117 1.49 -3.10 -0.63
N ASN A 118 2.35 -2.08 -0.69
CA ASN A 118 2.52 -1.16 0.44
C ASN A 118 3.14 0.19 0.00
N GLY A 119 3.34 1.10 0.96
CA GLY A 119 4.13 2.31 0.75
C GLY A 119 5.61 2.00 0.46
N ASN A 120 6.31 2.93 -0.16
CA ASN A 120 7.72 2.77 -0.52
C ASN A 120 8.65 2.49 0.68
N TRP A 121 8.28 2.90 1.88
CA TRP A 121 9.01 2.67 3.12
C TRP A 121 9.23 1.18 3.44
N ILE A 122 8.42 0.28 2.87
CA ILE A 122 8.58 -1.17 3.07
C ILE A 122 9.87 -1.71 2.45
N THR A 123 10.44 -1.02 1.45
CA THR A 123 11.69 -1.44 0.82
C THR A 123 12.84 -1.58 1.80
N ALA A 124 12.94 -0.67 2.79
CA ALA A 124 13.95 -0.76 3.84
C ALA A 124 13.79 -2.03 4.70
N THR A 125 12.55 -2.41 5.01
CA THR A 125 12.24 -3.65 5.73
C THR A 125 12.63 -4.88 4.90
N LEU A 126 12.30 -4.90 3.61
CA LEU A 126 12.69 -6.00 2.72
C LEU A 126 14.22 -6.11 2.61
N MET A 127 14.91 -5.01 2.41
CA MET A 127 16.37 -4.98 2.31
C MET A 127 17.11 -5.45 3.59
N SER A 128 16.43 -5.49 4.73
CA SER A 128 17.01 -6.08 5.96
C SER A 128 17.12 -7.62 5.91
N THR A 129 16.48 -8.28 4.94
CA THR A 129 16.54 -9.74 4.72
C THR A 129 17.65 -10.08 3.71
N GLU A 130 18.91 -10.06 4.13
CA GLU A 130 20.07 -10.20 3.25
C GLU A 130 20.08 -11.49 2.41
N ASP A 131 19.51 -12.57 2.92
CA ASP A 131 19.37 -13.86 2.24
C ASP A 131 18.38 -13.83 1.05
N GLN A 132 17.59 -12.78 0.92
CA GLN A 132 16.65 -12.58 -0.18
C GLN A 132 17.15 -11.56 -1.22
N LYS A 133 18.42 -11.13 -1.10
CA LYS A 133 19.02 -10.18 -2.05
C LYS A 133 18.98 -10.71 -3.48
N GLY A 134 18.45 -9.89 -4.38
CA GLY A 134 18.31 -10.23 -5.81
C GLY A 134 17.08 -11.05 -6.15
N LEU A 135 16.25 -11.39 -5.14
CA LEU A 135 15.02 -12.20 -5.33
C LEU A 135 13.74 -11.37 -5.38
N TRP A 136 13.84 -10.04 -5.30
CA TRP A 136 12.68 -9.15 -5.31
C TRP A 136 12.67 -8.27 -6.56
N GLY A 137 11.48 -7.93 -7.01
CA GLY A 137 11.26 -6.91 -8.02
C GLY A 137 10.09 -6.00 -7.62
N ILE A 138 10.12 -4.74 -8.07
CA ILE A 138 9.00 -3.81 -7.89
C ILE A 138 8.24 -3.61 -9.19
N THR A 139 6.93 -3.38 -9.06
CA THR A 139 6.06 -2.99 -10.17
C THR A 139 4.86 -2.19 -9.66
N THR A 140 3.91 -1.89 -10.54
CA THR A 140 2.66 -1.21 -10.24
C THR A 140 1.73 -2.10 -9.41
N MET A 141 0.84 -1.47 -8.62
CA MET A 141 -0.26 -2.15 -7.95
C MET A 141 -1.33 -2.54 -8.99
N PRO A 142 -2.08 -3.65 -8.81
CA PRO A 142 -3.22 -3.94 -9.67
C PRO A 142 -4.30 -2.87 -9.56
N LYS A 143 -5.01 -2.55 -10.66
CA LYS A 143 -6.14 -1.61 -10.66
C LYS A 143 -7.48 -2.32 -10.49
N VAL A 144 -8.47 -1.60 -9.99
CA VAL A 144 -9.84 -2.10 -9.82
C VAL A 144 -10.53 -2.23 -11.18
N ASP A 145 -11.08 -3.42 -11.45
CA ASP A 145 -11.77 -3.73 -12.71
C ASP A 145 -13.06 -2.93 -12.88
N GLY A 146 -13.31 -2.46 -14.10
CA GLY A 146 -14.59 -1.83 -14.48
C GLY A 146 -14.94 -0.56 -13.68
N VAL A 147 -13.92 0.15 -13.21
CA VAL A 147 -14.00 1.52 -12.68
C VAL A 147 -13.15 2.38 -13.59
N ASP A 148 -13.77 3.28 -14.34
CA ASP A 148 -13.10 4.07 -15.39
C ASP A 148 -11.98 4.98 -14.85
N THR A 149 -12.11 5.43 -13.60
CA THR A 149 -11.13 6.28 -12.91
C THR A 149 -10.02 5.50 -12.25
N ALA A 150 -10.11 4.16 -12.20
CA ALA A 150 -9.12 3.32 -11.52
C ALA A 150 -7.76 3.36 -12.20
N THR A 151 -6.73 3.52 -11.38
CA THR A 151 -5.32 3.51 -11.81
C THR A 151 -4.55 2.38 -11.13
N ASN A 152 -3.34 2.12 -11.62
CA ASN A 152 -2.41 1.18 -10.99
C ASN A 152 -1.56 1.85 -9.89
N TYR A 153 -1.99 3.01 -9.39
CA TYR A 153 -1.21 3.84 -8.47
C TYR A 153 -2.05 4.27 -7.28
N ALA A 154 -1.45 4.20 -6.11
CA ALA A 154 -2.03 4.69 -4.87
C ALA A 154 -0.93 5.15 -3.90
N ASN A 155 -1.33 5.92 -2.89
CA ASN A 155 -0.47 6.32 -1.79
C ASN A 155 -0.79 5.46 -0.55
N ASN A 156 0.22 5.04 0.17
CA ASN A 156 0.07 4.50 1.51
C ASN A 156 0.99 5.26 2.48
N GLY A 157 0.40 6.10 3.31
CA GLY A 157 1.12 6.89 4.29
C GLY A 157 1.30 8.36 3.89
N GLY A 158 2.51 8.84 4.03
CA GLY A 158 2.86 10.24 4.04
C GLY A 158 2.94 10.77 5.47
N SER A 159 4.04 11.48 5.79
CA SER A 159 4.28 12.06 7.10
C SER A 159 4.64 13.52 6.96
N SER A 160 4.34 14.29 7.98
CA SER A 160 4.63 15.73 8.03
C SER A 160 5.41 16.07 9.27
N TRP A 161 6.23 17.10 9.18
CA TRP A 161 6.93 17.68 10.32
C TRP A 161 6.14 18.84 10.89
N TYR A 162 6.03 18.88 12.21
CA TYR A 162 5.34 19.96 12.91
C TYR A 162 6.21 20.49 14.06
N ILE A 163 6.20 21.81 14.24
CA ILE A 163 6.79 22.46 15.40
C ILE A 163 5.68 22.64 16.44
N THR A 164 5.85 22.00 17.60
CA THR A 164 4.85 22.04 18.66
C THR A 164 4.77 23.40 19.32
N SER A 165 3.59 23.79 19.82
CA SER A 165 3.35 25.09 20.45
C SER A 165 4.20 25.37 21.73
N ASN A 166 4.74 24.30 22.34
CA ASN A 166 5.63 24.39 23.50
C ASN A 166 7.14 24.43 23.15
N CYS A 167 7.49 24.48 21.85
CA CYS A 167 8.87 24.59 21.41
C CYS A 167 9.51 25.87 21.95
N LYS A 168 10.72 25.75 22.51
CA LYS A 168 11.43 26.90 23.11
C LYS A 168 12.26 27.71 22.12
N ASN A 169 12.58 27.09 20.97
CA ASN A 169 13.42 27.67 19.91
C ASN A 169 12.75 27.44 18.54
N VAL A 170 11.60 28.11 18.34
CA VAL A 170 10.80 27.95 17.10
C VAL A 170 11.63 28.34 15.88
N GLU A 171 12.31 29.49 15.91
CA GLU A 171 13.14 29.98 14.80
C GLU A 171 14.24 28.98 14.41
N LEU A 172 14.94 28.37 15.37
CA LEU A 172 15.96 27.36 15.09
C LEU A 172 15.35 26.10 14.51
N ALA A 173 14.16 25.69 14.96
CA ALA A 173 13.46 24.53 14.42
C ALA A 173 12.98 24.76 12.98
N GLU A 174 12.50 25.98 12.69
CA GLU A 174 12.14 26.40 11.33
C GLU A 174 13.36 26.41 10.40
N ASP A 175 14.47 27.01 10.83
CA ASP A 175 15.72 27.04 10.07
C ASP A 175 16.25 25.63 9.80
N PHE A 176 16.17 24.73 10.78
CA PHE A 176 16.56 23.33 10.61
C PHE A 176 15.69 22.63 9.55
N LEU A 177 14.37 22.71 9.66
CA LEU A 177 13.47 22.07 8.69
C LEU A 177 13.62 22.68 7.29
N ALA A 178 13.77 24.00 7.19
CA ALA A 178 13.95 24.69 5.92
C ALA A 178 15.28 24.33 5.25
N SER A 179 16.39 24.27 6.02
CA SER A 179 17.73 23.95 5.48
C SER A 179 17.97 22.47 5.19
N THR A 180 17.14 21.57 5.71
CA THR A 180 17.22 20.12 5.47
C THR A 180 16.10 19.66 4.55
N PHE A 181 14.94 19.35 5.09
CA PHE A 181 13.78 18.80 4.38
C PHE A 181 13.17 19.76 3.35
N GLY A 182 13.33 21.07 3.53
CA GLY A 182 12.75 22.09 2.64
C GLY A 182 13.62 22.46 1.43
N SER A 183 14.93 22.17 1.44
CA SER A 183 15.81 22.73 0.38
C SER A 183 17.11 21.98 0.10
N SER A 184 17.45 20.91 0.81
CA SER A 184 18.77 20.27 0.66
C SER A 184 18.69 18.96 -0.13
N THR A 185 19.22 18.96 -1.36
CA THR A 185 19.41 17.75 -2.17
C THR A 185 20.39 16.80 -1.50
N ASP A 186 21.54 17.32 -1.04
CA ASP A 186 22.57 16.49 -0.38
C ASP A 186 22.03 15.77 0.87
N PHE A 187 21.14 16.43 1.61
CA PHE A 187 20.47 15.81 2.75
C PHE A 187 19.58 14.65 2.31
N TYR A 188 18.80 14.85 1.25
CA TYR A 188 17.92 13.79 0.74
C TYR A 188 18.70 12.64 0.12
N ASP A 189 19.79 12.89 -0.57
CA ASP A 189 20.67 11.83 -1.10
C ASP A 189 21.24 10.96 0.04
N ALA A 190 21.65 11.59 1.15
CA ALA A 190 22.13 10.87 2.31
C ALA A 190 21.04 10.01 2.98
N ILE A 191 19.85 10.55 3.20
CA ILE A 191 18.76 9.77 3.83
C ILE A 191 18.18 8.70 2.91
N LEU A 192 18.16 8.92 1.58
CA LEU A 192 17.74 7.90 0.62
C LEU A 192 18.61 6.66 0.74
N SER A 193 19.93 6.83 0.76
CA SER A 193 20.89 5.73 0.85
C SER A 193 20.75 4.92 2.15
N GLU A 194 20.43 5.59 3.26
CA GLU A 194 20.35 4.97 4.59
C GLU A 194 18.96 4.40 4.93
N THR A 195 17.89 5.01 4.41
CA THR A 195 16.54 4.71 4.86
C THR A 195 15.55 4.37 3.75
N GLY A 196 15.91 4.61 2.48
CA GLY A 196 14.98 4.49 1.35
C GLY A 196 13.88 5.55 1.33
N ALA A 197 14.01 6.63 2.11
CA ALA A 197 13.00 7.68 2.18
C ALA A 197 13.01 8.55 0.93
N ILE A 198 11.90 8.56 0.20
CA ILE A 198 11.71 9.38 -1.00
C ILE A 198 11.44 10.84 -0.60
N SER A 199 12.10 11.77 -1.31
CA SER A 199 11.97 13.19 -1.08
C SER A 199 10.60 13.74 -1.49
N CYS A 200 10.03 14.61 -0.66
CA CYS A 200 8.92 15.50 -1.05
C CYS A 200 9.42 16.84 -1.64
N TYR A 201 10.73 17.12 -1.56
CA TYR A 201 11.38 18.25 -2.22
C TYR A 201 11.72 17.84 -3.64
N LEU A 202 10.92 18.29 -4.62
CA LEU A 202 10.99 17.81 -6.01
C LEU A 202 12.39 17.85 -6.63
N PRO A 203 13.22 18.93 -6.42
CA PRO A 203 14.56 18.96 -7.02
C PRO A 203 15.48 17.83 -6.53
N ALA A 204 15.27 17.28 -5.34
CA ALA A 204 16.06 16.16 -4.86
C ALA A 204 15.72 14.85 -5.59
N GLY A 205 14.49 14.69 -6.07
CA GLY A 205 14.07 13.52 -6.87
C GLY A 205 14.73 13.45 -8.26
N GLU A 206 15.39 14.54 -8.71
CA GLU A 206 16.15 14.60 -9.96
C GLU A 206 17.64 14.21 -9.78
N SER A 207 18.08 13.90 -8.56
CA SER A 207 19.45 13.50 -8.26
C SER A 207 19.80 12.16 -8.91
N ASP A 208 21.05 12.02 -9.38
CA ASP A 208 21.56 10.80 -10.01
C ASP A 208 21.47 9.58 -9.08
N VAL A 209 21.50 9.75 -7.76
CA VAL A 209 21.38 8.69 -6.75
C VAL A 209 20.06 7.91 -6.89
N TYR A 210 19.00 8.58 -7.34
CA TYR A 210 17.69 7.92 -7.56
C TYR A 210 17.72 6.92 -8.73
N ASN A 211 18.65 7.06 -9.66
CA ASN A 211 18.79 6.19 -10.83
C ASN A 211 19.77 5.02 -10.60
N GLU A 212 20.38 4.93 -9.42
CA GLU A 212 21.32 3.85 -9.12
C GLU A 212 20.59 2.49 -9.08
N PRO A 213 21.18 1.45 -9.72
CA PRO A 213 20.65 0.09 -9.64
C PRO A 213 20.66 -0.42 -8.20
N ASN A 214 19.54 -0.97 -7.75
CA ASN A 214 19.45 -1.60 -6.43
C ASN A 214 19.61 -3.11 -6.55
N GLU A 215 20.75 -3.63 -6.03
CA GLU A 215 21.08 -5.05 -6.13
C GLU A 215 20.08 -5.96 -5.39
N PHE A 216 19.41 -5.48 -4.33
CA PHE A 216 18.41 -6.26 -3.60
C PHE A 216 17.18 -6.53 -4.49
N PHE A 217 16.86 -5.59 -5.36
CA PHE A 217 15.74 -5.68 -6.31
C PHE A 217 16.22 -6.05 -7.74
N GLY A 218 17.19 -6.95 -7.84
CA GLY A 218 17.64 -7.48 -9.13
C GLY A 218 18.28 -6.45 -10.07
N GLY A 219 18.75 -5.33 -9.54
CA GLY A 219 19.35 -4.25 -10.32
C GLY A 219 18.36 -3.22 -10.84
N GLN A 220 17.08 -3.25 -10.44
CA GLN A 220 16.10 -2.21 -10.79
C GLN A 220 16.48 -0.87 -10.14
N PRO A 221 16.35 0.27 -10.82
CA PRO A 221 16.49 1.61 -10.24
C PRO A 221 15.21 1.99 -9.48
N ILE A 222 14.96 1.33 -8.33
CA ILE A 222 13.67 1.36 -7.65
C ILE A 222 13.24 2.76 -7.23
N PHE A 223 14.17 3.64 -6.86
CA PHE A 223 13.82 4.96 -6.34
C PHE A 223 13.32 5.89 -7.43
N SER A 224 13.94 5.94 -8.61
CA SER A 224 13.42 6.71 -9.74
C SER A 224 12.10 6.13 -10.26
N THR A 225 11.95 4.81 -10.25
CA THR A 225 10.68 4.14 -10.57
C THR A 225 9.56 4.55 -9.61
N ILE A 226 9.84 4.61 -8.30
CA ILE A 226 8.85 5.06 -7.29
C ILE A 226 8.50 6.53 -7.47
N VAL A 227 9.47 7.38 -7.78
CA VAL A 227 9.23 8.81 -8.08
C VAL A 227 8.32 8.94 -9.31
N GLU A 228 8.57 8.19 -10.38
CA GLU A 228 7.69 8.14 -11.54
C GLU A 228 6.26 7.72 -11.16
N TYR A 229 6.10 6.61 -10.43
CA TYR A 229 4.79 6.12 -9.98
C TYR A 229 4.04 7.16 -9.15
N SER A 230 4.76 7.92 -8.32
CA SER A 230 4.15 8.96 -7.48
C SER A 230 3.47 10.08 -8.28
N SER A 231 3.94 10.34 -9.50
CA SER A 231 3.36 11.34 -10.40
C SER A 231 2.01 10.94 -11.00
N HIS A 232 1.65 9.65 -10.92
CA HIS A 232 0.42 9.07 -11.45
C HIS A 232 -0.64 8.79 -10.37
N ILE A 233 -0.32 9.04 -9.10
CA ILE A 233 -1.28 8.82 -8.00
C ILE A 233 -2.46 9.78 -8.16
N PRO A 234 -3.72 9.30 -8.16
CA PRO A 234 -4.89 10.17 -8.22
C PRO A 234 -4.93 11.15 -7.05
N GLU A 235 -5.50 12.33 -7.30
CA GLU A 235 -5.82 13.24 -6.21
C GLU A 235 -6.76 12.56 -5.22
N PHE A 236 -6.42 12.62 -3.95
CA PHE A 236 -7.17 12.00 -2.88
C PHE A 236 -7.20 12.90 -1.64
N THR A 237 -8.39 13.20 -1.17
CA THR A 237 -8.57 13.96 0.07
C THR A 237 -8.65 12.99 1.25
N LYS A 238 -7.61 12.96 2.09
CA LYS A 238 -7.68 12.25 3.37
C LYS A 238 -8.61 12.97 4.31
N THR A 239 -9.52 12.21 4.89
CA THR A 239 -10.38 12.70 5.98
C THR A 239 -9.69 12.46 7.33
N PRO A 240 -10.10 13.18 8.40
CA PRO A 240 -9.64 12.89 9.76
C PRO A 240 -9.95 11.45 10.20
N TYR A 241 -10.94 10.81 9.58
CA TYR A 241 -11.45 9.48 9.91
C TYR A 241 -10.90 8.36 9.01
N HIS A 242 -9.75 8.60 8.38
CA HIS A 242 -9.14 7.62 7.46
C HIS A 242 -8.85 6.27 8.13
N TYR A 243 -8.31 6.28 9.33
CA TYR A 243 -7.98 5.04 10.06
C TYR A 243 -9.20 4.36 10.65
N GLU A 244 -10.20 5.13 11.10
CA GLU A 244 -11.49 4.61 11.54
C GLU A 244 -12.22 3.91 10.39
N ALA A 245 -12.25 4.52 9.21
CA ALA A 245 -12.82 3.92 8.02
C ALA A 245 -12.09 2.62 7.65
N ARG A 246 -10.74 2.61 7.68
CA ARG A 246 -9.93 1.44 7.44
C ARG A 246 -10.31 0.27 8.34
N GLU A 247 -10.38 0.50 9.65
CA GLU A 247 -10.78 -0.53 10.61
C GLU A 247 -12.18 -1.06 10.35
N CYS A 248 -13.15 -0.17 10.08
CA CYS A 248 -14.54 -0.56 9.82
C CYS A 248 -14.67 -1.43 8.57
N VAL A 249 -14.07 -1.04 7.44
CA VAL A 249 -14.19 -1.80 6.19
C VAL A 249 -13.41 -3.12 6.22
N ASN A 250 -12.22 -3.14 6.83
CA ASN A 250 -11.49 -4.40 7.00
C ASN A 250 -12.23 -5.36 7.94
N THR A 251 -12.89 -4.85 9.00
CA THR A 251 -13.74 -5.67 9.88
C THR A 251 -14.93 -6.24 9.10
N ALA A 252 -15.55 -5.46 8.21
CA ALA A 252 -16.60 -5.97 7.35
C ALA A 252 -16.11 -7.13 6.46
N VAL A 253 -14.93 -7.01 5.84
CA VAL A 253 -14.31 -8.11 5.07
C VAL A 253 -14.14 -9.36 5.93
N VAL A 254 -13.57 -9.23 7.13
CA VAL A 254 -13.39 -10.36 8.05
C VAL A 254 -14.73 -11.00 8.40
N ASN A 255 -15.77 -10.21 8.67
CA ASN A 255 -17.11 -10.70 8.98
C ASN A 255 -17.73 -11.46 7.79
N ILE A 256 -17.60 -10.92 6.57
CA ILE A 256 -18.10 -11.58 5.35
C ILE A 256 -17.38 -12.92 5.12
N VAL A 257 -16.06 -12.94 5.23
CA VAL A 257 -15.25 -14.17 5.12
C VAL A 257 -15.66 -15.22 6.14
N ASN A 258 -16.06 -14.81 7.33
CA ASN A 258 -16.57 -15.69 8.40
C ASN A 258 -18.06 -16.04 8.26
N GLY A 259 -18.73 -15.61 7.19
CA GLY A 259 -20.10 -16.02 6.85
C GLY A 259 -21.20 -15.06 7.26
N THR A 260 -20.88 -13.83 7.67
CA THR A 260 -21.88 -12.76 7.84
C THR A 260 -22.38 -12.34 6.46
N ALA A 261 -23.68 -12.07 6.33
CA ALA A 261 -24.23 -11.54 5.09
C ALA A 261 -23.58 -10.20 4.75
N LYS A 262 -23.26 -9.99 3.46
CA LYS A 262 -22.56 -8.77 3.01
C LYS A 262 -23.29 -7.51 3.44
N GLU A 263 -24.61 -7.47 3.19
CA GLU A 263 -25.45 -6.31 3.50
C GLU A 263 -25.38 -5.95 5.01
N ASP A 264 -25.40 -6.95 5.88
CA ASP A 264 -25.33 -6.75 7.34
C ASP A 264 -23.95 -6.24 7.75
N ALA A 265 -22.88 -6.82 7.19
CA ALA A 265 -21.50 -6.41 7.49
C ALA A 265 -21.20 -4.99 7.02
N LEU A 266 -21.67 -4.60 5.82
CA LEU A 266 -21.51 -3.24 5.30
C LEU A 266 -22.33 -2.22 6.10
N GLN A 267 -23.56 -2.57 6.52
CA GLN A 267 -24.38 -1.70 7.34
C GLN A 267 -23.72 -1.49 8.73
N GLU A 268 -23.19 -2.53 9.35
CA GLU A 268 -22.47 -2.43 10.61
C GLU A 268 -21.24 -1.53 10.48
N ALA A 269 -20.48 -1.66 9.39
CA ALA A 269 -19.32 -0.81 9.12
C ALA A 269 -19.73 0.66 8.92
N GLN A 270 -20.79 0.91 8.17
CA GLN A 270 -21.38 2.24 7.95
C GLN A 270 -21.78 2.89 9.29
N ASP A 271 -22.55 2.18 10.10
CA ASP A 271 -23.09 2.69 11.37
C ASP A 271 -21.94 2.94 12.38
N THR A 272 -20.95 2.04 12.43
CA THR A 272 -19.78 2.18 13.29
C THR A 272 -18.93 3.38 12.89
N LEU A 273 -18.67 3.55 11.60
CA LEU A 273 -17.92 4.70 11.11
C LEU A 273 -18.66 6.00 11.41
N ALA A 274 -19.97 6.05 11.11
CA ALA A 274 -20.80 7.23 11.40
C ALA A 274 -20.79 7.58 12.91
N PHE A 275 -20.83 6.57 13.79
CA PHE A 275 -20.73 6.80 15.24
C PHE A 275 -19.38 7.39 15.63
N LYS A 276 -18.26 6.78 15.17
CA LYS A 276 -16.90 7.29 15.44
C LYS A 276 -16.69 8.73 14.94
N MET A 277 -17.41 9.15 13.91
CA MET A 277 -17.36 10.52 13.37
C MET A 277 -18.10 11.55 14.23
N THR A 278 -18.83 11.12 15.25
CA THR A 278 -19.53 12.02 16.20
C THR A 278 -18.77 12.25 17.50
N GLU A 279 -17.70 11.50 17.75
CA GLU A 279 -16.83 11.62 18.93
C GLU A 279 -15.73 12.67 18.71
#